data_ccaae613aa5e4d9cb7415006a6421851
#
_entry.id   ccaae613aa5e4d9cb7415006a6421851
#
_cell.length_a   1.000
_cell.length_b   1.000
_cell.length_c   1.000
_cell.angle_alpha   90.00
_cell.angle_beta   90.00
_cell.angle_gamma   90.00
#
_symmetry.space_group_name_H-M   'P 1'
#
loop_
_entity.id
_entity.type
_entity.pdbx_description
1 polymer ?
#
loop_
_entity_poly.entity_id
_entity_poly.type
_entity_poly.pdbx_seq_one_letter_code
_entity_poly.pdbx_strand_id
1 'polypeptide(L)'
;GIVLEEYEHAKARGAKIYAEMAGGGLSADAHHLTAPHPDGLGAKNVMLFALEDANMTPEDIDYINVHGTSTPLGDIAETKAIKQVFGEHAYNINISSTKSMTGHLLGAAGAIEAMAVIMSIYTDTIPPTINHFTDDENLDSKLNLTFHSAQGREVRAALSNTFGFGGHNASVLFKKAE
;
A
#
# COMPACT_ATOMS: atom_id res chain seq x y z
N GLY A 1 -3.50 -3.62 17.55
CA GLY A 1 -2.36 -4.53 17.40
C GLY A 1 -2.63 -5.61 16.38
N ILE A 2 -1.58 -6.10 15.72
CA ILE A 2 -1.61 -7.24 14.80
C ILE A 2 -0.85 -8.37 15.46
N VAL A 3 -1.41 -9.59 15.41
CA VAL A 3 -0.73 -10.81 15.87
C VAL A 3 -0.17 -11.52 14.64
N LEU A 4 1.14 -11.68 14.62
CA LEU A 4 1.84 -12.48 13.60
C LEU A 4 2.14 -13.85 14.20
N GLU A 5 1.89 -14.89 13.43
CA GLU A 5 2.09 -16.28 13.84
C GLU A 5 2.62 -17.08 12.64
N GLU A 6 3.48 -18.05 12.90
CA GLU A 6 3.96 -18.94 11.85
C GLU A 6 2.79 -19.75 11.29
N TYR A 7 2.75 -19.90 9.96
CA TYR A 7 1.60 -20.38 9.21
C TYR A 7 1.16 -21.79 9.63
N GLU A 8 2.10 -22.76 9.67
CA GLU A 8 1.76 -24.13 10.03
C GLU A 8 1.37 -24.28 11.51
N HIS A 9 1.95 -23.44 12.39
CA HIS A 9 1.53 -23.38 13.78
C HIS A 9 0.09 -22.87 13.92
N ALA A 10 -0.26 -21.81 13.19
CA ALA A 10 -1.61 -21.26 13.18
C ALA A 10 -2.64 -22.32 12.68
N LYS A 11 -2.32 -23.01 11.57
CA LYS A 11 -3.14 -24.09 11.02
C LYS A 11 -3.32 -25.24 12.00
N ALA A 12 -2.22 -25.69 12.62
CA ALA A 12 -2.24 -26.85 13.53
C ALA A 12 -3.15 -26.64 14.75
N ARG A 13 -3.29 -25.40 15.25
CA ARG A 13 -4.20 -25.07 16.34
C ARG A 13 -5.60 -24.62 15.89
N GLY A 14 -5.91 -24.64 14.58
CA GLY A 14 -7.20 -24.22 14.03
C GLY A 14 -7.45 -22.72 14.13
N ALA A 15 -6.40 -21.90 14.09
CA ALA A 15 -6.56 -20.46 14.10
C ALA A 15 -7.24 -19.95 12.84
N LYS A 16 -8.02 -18.86 12.98
CA LYS A 16 -8.50 -18.10 11.83
C LYS A 16 -7.36 -17.24 11.28
N ILE A 17 -6.95 -17.51 10.06
CA ILE A 17 -5.95 -16.75 9.34
C ILE A 17 -6.69 -15.73 8.45
N TYR A 18 -6.41 -14.43 8.59
CA TYR A 18 -7.05 -13.38 7.82
C TYR A 18 -6.32 -13.08 6.52
N ALA A 19 -4.99 -13.13 6.55
CA ALA A 19 -4.11 -12.98 5.40
C ALA A 19 -2.73 -13.52 5.76
N GLU A 20 -1.89 -13.74 4.77
CA GLU A 20 -0.48 -14.06 4.92
C GLU A 20 0.36 -12.80 4.68
N MET A 21 1.29 -12.50 5.57
CA MET A 21 2.33 -11.51 5.33
C MET A 21 3.40 -12.18 4.46
N ALA A 22 3.37 -11.90 3.16
CA ALA A 22 4.14 -12.62 2.16
C ALA A 22 5.52 -12.02 1.92
N GLY A 23 5.67 -10.71 2.10
CA GLY A 23 6.96 -10.04 1.88
C GLY A 23 6.99 -8.63 2.41
N GLY A 24 8.20 -8.08 2.48
CA GLY A 24 8.45 -6.71 2.91
C GLY A 24 9.67 -6.09 2.27
N GLY A 25 9.65 -4.78 2.13
CA GLY A 25 10.75 -3.99 1.61
C GLY A 25 11.07 -2.81 2.51
N LEU A 26 12.35 -2.48 2.59
CA LEU A 26 12.86 -1.28 3.26
C LEU A 26 13.81 -0.54 2.32
N SER A 27 13.70 0.77 2.26
CA SER A 27 14.61 1.62 1.48
C SER A 27 14.82 2.97 2.15
N ALA A 28 15.73 3.76 1.60
CA ALA A 28 15.93 5.15 2.00
C ALA A 28 16.10 6.03 0.77
N ASP A 29 15.47 7.21 0.80
CA ASP A 29 15.58 8.18 -0.31
C ASP A 29 16.98 8.78 -0.43
N ALA A 30 17.67 8.97 0.69
CA ALA A 30 18.97 9.67 0.79
C ALA A 30 18.98 11.02 0.03
N HIS A 31 17.84 11.73 0.07
CA HIS A 31 17.61 12.95 -0.70
C HIS A 31 17.46 14.19 0.17
N HIS A 32 16.46 14.21 1.04
CA HIS A 32 16.13 15.36 1.88
C HIS A 32 15.56 14.89 3.23
N LEU A 33 15.64 15.74 4.27
CA LEU A 33 15.20 15.38 5.61
C LEU A 33 13.69 15.11 5.70
N THR A 34 12.87 15.86 4.94
CA THR A 34 11.40 15.78 5.03
C THR A 34 10.69 15.64 3.68
N ALA A 35 11.37 15.90 2.56
CA ALA A 35 10.79 15.79 1.23
C ALA A 35 11.14 14.44 0.60
N PRO A 36 10.19 13.77 -0.10
CA PRO A 36 10.49 12.55 -0.84
C PRO A 36 11.39 12.83 -2.03
N HIS A 37 12.05 11.79 -2.53
CA HIS A 37 12.77 11.92 -3.81
C HIS A 37 11.78 12.26 -4.93
N PRO A 38 12.03 13.30 -5.76
CA PRO A 38 11.04 13.81 -6.73
C PRO A 38 10.63 12.81 -7.80
N ASP A 39 11.46 11.82 -8.08
CA ASP A 39 11.15 10.73 -9.01
C ASP A 39 10.60 9.47 -8.30
N GLY A 40 10.32 9.55 -7.00
CA GLY A 40 9.80 8.44 -6.22
C GLY A 40 10.76 7.25 -6.09
N LEU A 41 12.08 7.47 -6.19
CA LEU A 41 13.07 6.39 -6.27
C LEU A 41 12.99 5.44 -5.07
N GLY A 42 12.93 5.97 -3.84
CA GLY A 42 12.83 5.15 -2.64
C GLY A 42 11.50 4.41 -2.56
N ALA A 43 10.40 5.08 -2.88
CA ALA A 43 9.07 4.48 -2.95
C ALA A 43 8.98 3.35 -3.99
N LYS A 44 9.60 3.54 -5.16
CA LYS A 44 9.73 2.52 -6.19
C LYS A 44 10.50 1.30 -5.67
N ASN A 45 11.70 1.55 -5.14
CA ASN A 45 12.58 0.47 -4.70
C ASN A 45 11.95 -0.36 -3.59
N VAL A 46 11.27 0.27 -2.63
CA VAL A 46 10.65 -0.45 -1.52
C VAL A 46 9.52 -1.36 -1.98
N MET A 47 8.71 -0.96 -2.96
CA MET A 47 7.69 -1.82 -3.55
C MET A 47 8.29 -2.98 -4.34
N LEU A 48 9.37 -2.74 -5.11
CA LEU A 48 10.09 -3.81 -5.82
C LEU A 48 10.69 -4.83 -4.84
N PHE A 49 11.29 -4.37 -3.74
CA PHE A 49 11.84 -5.28 -2.71
C PHE A 49 10.74 -6.11 -2.04
N ALA A 50 9.58 -5.52 -1.78
CA ALA A 50 8.45 -6.27 -1.21
C ALA A 50 7.93 -7.35 -2.18
N LEU A 51 7.87 -7.07 -3.48
CA LEU A 51 7.51 -8.04 -4.51
C LEU A 51 8.55 -9.15 -4.63
N GLU A 52 9.84 -8.80 -4.64
CA GLU A 52 10.95 -9.74 -4.71
C GLU A 52 10.95 -10.68 -3.49
N ASP A 53 10.80 -10.15 -2.28
CA ASP A 53 10.74 -10.92 -1.03
C ASP A 53 9.54 -11.88 -1.00
N ALA A 54 8.40 -11.44 -1.54
CA ALA A 54 7.21 -12.28 -1.69
C ALA A 54 7.28 -13.30 -2.84
N ASN A 55 8.30 -13.23 -3.70
CA ASN A 55 8.38 -13.97 -4.97
C ASN A 55 7.12 -13.78 -5.84
N MET A 56 6.65 -12.53 -5.93
CA MET A 56 5.45 -12.13 -6.68
C MET A 56 5.78 -11.12 -7.77
N THR A 57 4.91 -11.02 -8.75
CA THR A 57 5.03 -10.07 -9.87
C THR A 57 4.08 -8.87 -9.67
N PRO A 58 4.29 -7.74 -10.36
CA PRO A 58 3.36 -6.61 -10.32
C PRO A 58 1.92 -6.99 -10.65
N GLU A 59 1.70 -7.95 -11.55
CA GLU A 59 0.38 -8.40 -12.02
C GLU A 59 -0.43 -9.14 -10.94
N ASP A 60 0.22 -9.57 -9.87
CA ASP A 60 -0.45 -10.25 -8.75
C ASP A 60 -1.14 -9.28 -7.78
N ILE A 61 -0.81 -7.98 -7.86
CA ILE A 61 -1.29 -6.97 -6.93
C ILE A 61 -2.61 -6.35 -7.40
N ASP A 62 -3.61 -6.42 -6.56
CA ASP A 62 -4.95 -5.88 -6.81
C ASP A 62 -5.22 -4.56 -6.08
N TYR A 63 -4.52 -4.29 -4.97
CA TYR A 63 -4.74 -3.11 -4.15
C TYR A 63 -3.43 -2.56 -3.56
N ILE A 64 -3.33 -1.24 -3.47
CA ILE A 64 -2.27 -0.53 -2.74
C ILE A 64 -2.90 0.47 -1.77
N ASN A 65 -2.67 0.28 -0.47
CA ASN A 65 -2.90 1.31 0.53
C ASN A 65 -1.66 2.20 0.57
N VAL A 66 -1.79 3.39 0.01
CA VAL A 66 -0.68 4.32 -0.15
C VAL A 66 -0.34 5.06 1.14
N HIS A 67 0.88 5.57 1.23
CA HIS A 67 1.22 6.53 2.28
C HIS A 67 0.31 7.76 2.20
N GLY A 68 0.11 8.33 1.01
CA GLY A 68 -0.96 9.24 0.63
C GLY A 68 -1.38 10.24 1.70
N THR A 69 -0.47 11.15 2.09
CA THR A 69 -0.69 12.13 3.18
C THR A 69 -1.35 13.42 2.72
N SER A 70 -1.76 13.51 1.46
CA SER A 70 -2.30 14.72 0.84
C SER A 70 -1.31 15.89 0.85
N THR A 71 -0.03 15.56 0.62
CA THR A 71 1.00 16.57 0.41
C THR A 71 1.37 16.66 -1.07
N PRO A 72 1.56 17.87 -1.64
CA PRO A 72 1.77 18.02 -3.08
C PRO A 72 2.93 17.18 -3.63
N LEU A 73 4.07 17.13 -2.92
CA LEU A 73 5.24 16.36 -3.37
C LEU A 73 5.08 14.87 -3.09
N GLY A 74 4.45 14.50 -1.97
CA GLY A 74 4.32 13.11 -1.53
C GLY A 74 3.46 12.30 -2.48
N ASP A 75 2.26 12.77 -2.75
CA ASP A 75 1.28 12.04 -3.55
C ASP A 75 1.74 11.92 -5.01
N ILE A 76 2.38 12.97 -5.56
CA ILE A 76 2.95 12.94 -6.92
C ILE A 76 4.11 11.93 -7.01
N ALA A 77 5.03 11.94 -6.05
CA ALA A 77 6.17 11.03 -6.05
C ALA A 77 5.72 9.56 -5.90
N GLU A 78 4.75 9.28 -5.03
CA GLU A 78 4.23 7.94 -4.79
C GLU A 78 3.48 7.40 -6.02
N THR A 79 2.60 8.18 -6.64
CA THR A 79 1.89 7.75 -7.85
C THR A 79 2.83 7.56 -9.05
N LYS A 80 3.88 8.37 -9.17
CA LYS A 80 4.97 8.12 -10.13
C LYS A 80 5.66 6.78 -9.87
N ALA A 81 6.01 6.49 -8.62
CA ALA A 81 6.65 5.24 -8.24
C ALA A 81 5.76 4.03 -8.56
N ILE A 82 4.47 4.10 -8.26
CA ILE A 82 3.49 3.06 -8.60
C ILE A 82 3.48 2.81 -10.11
N LYS A 83 3.41 3.86 -10.93
CA LYS A 83 3.45 3.71 -12.39
C LYS A 83 4.77 3.10 -12.90
N GLN A 84 5.89 3.40 -12.26
CA GLN A 84 7.20 2.83 -12.64
C GLN A 84 7.33 1.35 -12.26
N VAL A 85 6.70 0.91 -11.17
CA VAL A 85 6.72 -0.50 -10.72
C VAL A 85 5.74 -1.34 -11.53
N PHE A 86 4.52 -0.84 -11.69
CA PHE A 86 3.38 -1.62 -12.20
C PHE A 86 3.09 -1.41 -13.69
N GLY A 87 3.73 -0.41 -14.34
CA GLY A 87 3.53 -0.13 -15.76
C GLY A 87 2.05 0.04 -16.11
N GLU A 88 1.59 -0.63 -17.17
CA GLU A 88 0.19 -0.61 -17.58
C GLU A 88 -0.75 -1.27 -16.56
N HIS A 89 -0.24 -2.20 -15.73
CA HIS A 89 -1.03 -2.83 -14.69
C HIS A 89 -1.46 -1.83 -13.59
N ALA A 90 -0.75 -0.72 -13.40
CA ALA A 90 -1.13 0.34 -12.45
C ALA A 90 -2.57 0.83 -12.65
N TYR A 91 -3.09 0.80 -13.87
CA TYR A 91 -4.45 1.21 -14.18
C TYR A 91 -5.52 0.17 -13.81
N ASN A 92 -5.09 -1.04 -13.49
CA ASN A 92 -5.96 -2.14 -13.03
C ASN A 92 -5.93 -2.32 -11.52
N ILE A 93 -5.06 -1.60 -10.81
CA ILE A 93 -4.93 -1.65 -9.36
C ILE A 93 -5.85 -0.61 -8.72
N ASN A 94 -6.53 -0.99 -7.64
CA ASN A 94 -7.15 0.00 -6.77
C ASN A 94 -6.08 0.65 -5.88
N ILE A 95 -6.13 1.96 -5.75
CA ILE A 95 -5.23 2.74 -4.92
C ILE A 95 -6.08 3.56 -3.97
N SER A 96 -5.80 3.52 -2.66
CA SER A 96 -6.48 4.42 -1.73
C SER A 96 -5.61 4.79 -0.54
N SER A 97 -5.88 5.96 0.03
CA SER A 97 -5.31 6.39 1.31
C SER A 97 -6.36 6.31 2.41
N THR A 98 -6.22 5.33 3.30
CA THR A 98 -7.10 5.22 4.48
C THR A 98 -6.86 6.33 5.50
N LYS A 99 -5.76 7.09 5.38
CA LYS A 99 -5.52 8.31 6.17
C LYS A 99 -6.61 9.37 5.97
N SER A 100 -7.30 9.34 4.83
CA SER A 100 -8.46 10.21 4.59
C SER A 100 -9.59 10.00 5.60
N MET A 101 -9.68 8.79 6.20
CA MET A 101 -10.68 8.43 7.22
C MET A 101 -10.13 8.45 8.64
N THR A 102 -8.88 8.01 8.84
CA THR A 102 -8.30 7.80 10.16
C THR A 102 -7.41 8.96 10.62
N GLY A 103 -6.99 9.82 9.71
CA GLY A 103 -5.87 10.73 9.93
C GLY A 103 -4.53 9.98 9.92
N HIS A 104 -3.44 10.74 10.05
CA HIS A 104 -2.10 10.17 10.11
C HIS A 104 -1.73 9.82 11.55
N LEU A 105 -1.68 8.53 11.87
CA LEU A 105 -1.43 8.04 13.23
C LEU A 105 0.06 7.93 13.60
N LEU A 106 0.95 8.55 12.82
CA LEU A 106 2.40 8.54 13.05
C LEU A 106 2.94 7.11 13.21
N GLY A 107 3.52 6.77 14.38
CA GLY A 107 4.06 5.44 14.64
C GLY A 107 3.04 4.30 14.60
N ALA A 108 1.74 4.57 14.69
CA ALA A 108 0.68 3.57 14.56
C ALA A 108 0.12 3.46 13.14
N ALA A 109 0.50 4.35 12.22
CA ALA A 109 -0.05 4.42 10.86
C ALA A 109 0.11 3.08 10.12
N GLY A 110 1.33 2.54 10.06
CA GLY A 110 1.59 1.28 9.37
C GLY A 110 0.77 0.11 9.89
N ALA A 111 0.53 0.03 11.20
CA ALA A 111 -0.27 -1.06 11.78
C ALA A 111 -1.76 -0.94 11.43
N ILE A 112 -2.35 0.26 11.45
CA ILE A 112 -3.77 0.42 11.11
C ILE A 112 -4.01 0.26 9.61
N GLU A 113 -3.06 0.69 8.79
CA GLU A 113 -3.10 0.54 7.33
C GLU A 113 -2.93 -0.92 6.92
N ALA A 114 -2.02 -1.65 7.58
CA ALA A 114 -1.91 -3.10 7.41
C ALA A 114 -3.22 -3.82 7.78
N MET A 115 -3.91 -3.43 8.86
CA MET A 115 -5.23 -3.98 9.18
C MET A 115 -6.25 -3.71 8.08
N ALA A 116 -6.27 -2.51 7.50
CA ALA A 116 -7.15 -2.18 6.39
C ALA A 116 -6.87 -3.05 5.15
N VAL A 117 -5.60 -3.27 4.82
CA VAL A 117 -5.18 -4.15 3.73
C VAL A 117 -5.58 -5.60 4.00
N ILE A 118 -5.30 -6.13 5.19
CA ILE A 118 -5.69 -7.49 5.59
C ILE A 118 -7.21 -7.68 5.48
N MET A 119 -7.98 -6.69 5.96
CA MET A 119 -9.44 -6.76 5.88
C MET A 119 -9.93 -6.64 4.44
N SER A 120 -9.25 -5.88 3.57
CA SER A 120 -9.58 -5.81 2.14
C SER A 120 -9.41 -7.17 1.46
N ILE A 121 -8.34 -7.89 1.75
CA ILE A 121 -8.10 -9.25 1.26
C ILE A 121 -9.16 -10.23 1.80
N TYR A 122 -9.50 -10.10 3.07
CA TYR A 122 -10.43 -11.00 3.73
C TYR A 122 -11.89 -10.82 3.28
N THR A 123 -12.30 -9.58 2.98
CA THR A 123 -13.70 -9.23 2.64
C THR A 123 -13.93 -8.94 1.16
N ASP A 124 -12.88 -8.96 0.35
CA ASP A 124 -12.90 -8.55 -1.06
C ASP A 124 -13.53 -7.15 -1.24
N THR A 125 -13.21 -6.24 -0.31
CA THR A 125 -13.73 -4.87 -0.28
C THR A 125 -12.60 -3.87 -0.03
N ILE A 126 -12.39 -2.97 -0.96
CA ILE A 126 -11.34 -1.96 -0.92
C ILE A 126 -11.89 -0.65 -0.32
N PRO A 127 -11.28 -0.13 0.77
CA PRO A 127 -11.71 1.13 1.37
C PRO A 127 -11.40 2.32 0.47
N PRO A 128 -12.24 3.37 0.49
CA PRO A 128 -12.04 4.53 -0.37
C PRO A 128 -11.03 5.53 0.20
N THR A 129 -10.56 6.42 -0.68
CA THR A 129 -10.09 7.75 -0.31
C THR A 129 -11.30 8.68 -0.24
N ILE A 130 -11.64 9.17 0.94
CA ILE A 130 -12.72 10.15 1.13
C ILE A 130 -12.18 11.59 1.19
N ASN A 131 -13.07 12.59 1.28
CA ASN A 131 -12.73 14.02 1.35
C ASN A 131 -11.99 14.55 0.11
N HIS A 132 -12.20 13.92 -1.03
CA HIS A 132 -11.72 14.42 -2.31
C HIS A 132 -12.76 15.38 -2.91
N PHE A 133 -12.34 16.60 -3.26
CA PHE A 133 -13.21 17.66 -3.78
C PHE A 133 -12.77 18.20 -5.14
N THR A 134 -11.48 18.10 -5.44
CA THR A 134 -10.91 18.65 -6.68
C THR A 134 -9.77 17.76 -7.14
N ASP A 135 -9.76 17.44 -8.42
CA ASP A 135 -8.67 16.68 -9.05
C ASP A 135 -7.38 17.49 -9.06
N ASP A 136 -6.25 16.84 -8.79
CA ASP A 136 -4.94 17.41 -8.98
C ASP A 136 -4.46 17.13 -10.41
N GLU A 137 -4.18 18.19 -11.18
CA GLU A 137 -3.73 18.09 -12.57
C GLU A 137 -2.37 17.36 -12.74
N ASN A 138 -1.61 17.22 -11.65
CA ASN A 138 -0.32 16.53 -11.65
C ASN A 138 -0.46 15.01 -11.41
N LEU A 139 -1.65 14.55 -11.04
CA LEU A 139 -1.95 13.13 -10.88
C LEU A 139 -2.56 12.57 -12.18
N ASP A 140 -2.19 11.33 -12.50
CA ASP A 140 -2.76 10.66 -13.67
C ASP A 140 -4.21 10.24 -13.40
N SER A 141 -5.15 10.91 -14.07
CA SER A 141 -6.59 10.68 -13.91
C SER A 141 -7.07 9.29 -14.36
N LYS A 142 -6.21 8.50 -14.99
CA LYS A 142 -6.52 7.10 -15.37
C LYS A 142 -6.31 6.12 -14.21
N LEU A 143 -5.56 6.51 -13.17
CA LEU A 143 -5.38 5.68 -11.99
C LEU A 143 -6.70 5.55 -11.23
N ASN A 144 -7.03 4.34 -10.77
CA ASN A 144 -8.18 4.12 -9.91
C ASN A 144 -7.83 4.48 -8.46
N LEU A 145 -7.93 5.76 -8.12
CA LEU A 145 -7.65 6.28 -6.78
C LEU A 145 -8.78 5.98 -5.77
N THR A 146 -9.75 5.17 -6.15
CA THR A 146 -10.85 4.65 -5.32
C THR A 146 -11.52 5.74 -4.49
N PHE A 147 -11.93 6.83 -5.14
CA PHE A 147 -12.53 7.97 -4.46
C PHE A 147 -13.95 7.70 -3.96
N HIS A 148 -14.30 8.32 -2.84
CA HIS A 148 -15.62 8.49 -2.23
C HIS A 148 -16.27 7.23 -1.65
N SER A 149 -16.29 6.11 -2.37
CA SER A 149 -16.99 4.89 -1.96
C SER A 149 -16.11 3.65 -2.06
N ALA A 150 -16.33 2.71 -1.16
CA ALA A 150 -15.67 1.42 -1.20
C ALA A 150 -15.99 0.67 -2.51
N GLN A 151 -15.02 -0.08 -3.01
CA GLN A 151 -15.17 -0.89 -4.21
C GLN A 151 -15.04 -2.37 -3.88
N GLY A 152 -16.04 -3.17 -4.29
CA GLY A 152 -15.97 -4.63 -4.20
C GLY A 152 -15.22 -5.20 -5.38
N ARG A 153 -14.17 -5.97 -5.09
CA ARG A 153 -13.44 -6.80 -6.07
C ARG A 153 -12.64 -7.85 -5.32
N GLU A 154 -12.35 -8.95 -5.98
CA GLU A 154 -11.41 -9.93 -5.44
C GLU A 154 -10.04 -9.27 -5.22
N VAL A 155 -9.49 -9.45 -4.01
CA VAL A 155 -8.17 -8.97 -3.60
C VAL A 155 -7.30 -10.17 -3.25
N ARG A 156 -6.47 -10.59 -4.19
CA ARG A 156 -5.55 -11.73 -4.01
C ARG A 156 -4.32 -11.32 -3.21
N ALA A 157 -3.76 -10.16 -3.55
CA ALA A 157 -2.64 -9.58 -2.84
C ALA A 157 -2.69 -8.05 -2.85
N ALA A 158 -2.10 -7.44 -1.83
CA ALA A 158 -2.09 -5.99 -1.67
C ALA A 158 -0.85 -5.51 -0.93
N LEU A 159 -0.44 -4.27 -1.23
CA LEU A 159 0.66 -3.56 -0.59
C LEU A 159 0.15 -2.51 0.40
N SER A 160 0.89 -2.33 1.49
CA SER A 160 0.76 -1.19 2.41
C SER A 160 2.06 -0.41 2.43
N ASN A 161 2.03 0.84 1.99
CA ASN A 161 3.18 1.71 1.91
C ASN A 161 3.23 2.70 3.07
N THR A 162 4.40 2.88 3.67
CA THR A 162 4.65 3.90 4.70
C THR A 162 5.99 4.58 4.42
N PHE A 163 5.94 5.91 4.29
CA PHE A 163 7.13 6.74 4.07
C PHE A 163 7.28 7.72 5.22
N GLY A 164 8.52 7.92 5.67
CA GLY A 164 8.79 8.72 6.86
C GLY A 164 9.85 9.79 6.63
N PHE A 165 9.87 10.78 7.52
CA PHE A 165 10.93 11.78 7.56
C PHE A 165 12.29 11.12 7.75
N GLY A 166 13.34 11.72 7.18
CA GLY A 166 14.65 11.09 7.04
C GLY A 166 14.77 10.22 5.79
N GLY A 167 13.69 10.14 4.98
CA GLY A 167 13.63 9.36 3.75
C GLY A 167 13.46 7.86 3.99
N HIS A 168 12.97 7.44 5.14
CA HIS A 168 12.71 6.03 5.43
C HIS A 168 11.44 5.57 4.71
N ASN A 169 11.54 4.50 3.94
CA ASN A 169 10.42 3.90 3.23
C ASN A 169 10.27 2.43 3.63
N ALA A 170 9.03 2.02 3.85
CA ALA A 170 8.66 0.63 4.10
C ALA A 170 7.44 0.25 3.26
N SER A 171 7.43 -0.96 2.73
CA SER A 171 6.27 -1.55 2.07
C SER A 171 6.10 -2.99 2.58
N VAL A 172 4.87 -3.36 2.92
CA VAL A 172 4.54 -4.72 3.35
C VAL A 172 3.52 -5.30 2.39
N LEU A 173 3.77 -6.50 1.93
CA LEU A 173 2.90 -7.23 1.03
C LEU A 173 2.13 -8.31 1.79
N PHE A 174 0.82 -8.27 1.67
CA PHE A 174 -0.08 -9.28 2.18
C PHE A 174 -0.77 -10.00 1.02
N LYS A 175 -1.02 -11.29 1.18
CA LYS A 175 -1.80 -12.09 0.22
C LYS A 175 -2.88 -12.91 0.91
N LYS A 176 -3.83 -13.41 0.12
CA LYS A 176 -4.87 -14.34 0.57
C LYS A 176 -4.20 -15.60 1.13
N ALA A 177 -4.61 -16.03 2.33
CA ALA A 177 -4.14 -17.28 2.90
C ALA A 177 -4.80 -18.46 2.16
N GLU A 178 -4.04 -19.52 1.88
CA GLU A 178 -4.49 -20.75 1.24
C GLU A 178 -5.20 -21.69 2.23
#